data_3a17279c586f7f868780a7b3c73aca78
#
_entry.id   3a17279c586f7f868780a7b3c73aca78
#
_cell.length_a   1.000
_cell.length_b   1.000
_cell.length_c   1.000
_cell.angle_alpha   90.00
_cell.angle_beta   90.00
_cell.angle_gamma   90.00
#
_symmetry.space_group_name_H-M   'P 1'
#
loop_
_entity.id
_entity.type
_entity.pdbx_description
1 polymer ?
#
loop_
_entity_poly.entity_id
_entity_poly.type
_entity_poly.pdbx_seq_one_letter_code
_entity_poly.pdbx_strand_id
1 'polypeptide(L)'
;MDMVTTVPVGTTEEQVTEMRAREAVRAKELAVGGSLLRLWRPPLAPGEWRTWGLFSAADAAELETALASMPLRAWRKDTVTPLSVHPNDPGLATR
;
A
#
# COMPACT_ATOMS: atom_id res chain seq x y z
N MET A 1 5.48 -0.19 5.07
CA MET A 1 4.22 0.43 5.49
C MET A 1 3.18 -0.63 5.74
N ASP A 2 2.43 -0.50 6.80
CA ASP A 2 1.35 -1.42 7.18
C ASP A 2 0.01 -0.78 6.83
N MET A 3 -0.80 -1.47 6.03
CA MET A 3 -2.10 -1.00 5.54
C MET A 3 -3.19 -1.93 6.04
N VAL A 4 -4.02 -1.45 6.95
CA VAL A 4 -5.14 -2.24 7.51
C VAL A 4 -6.45 -1.70 6.93
N THR A 5 -7.17 -2.56 6.22
CA THR A 5 -8.44 -2.21 5.58
C THR A 5 -9.61 -2.75 6.41
N THR A 6 -10.58 -1.90 6.67
CA THR A 6 -11.82 -2.25 7.35
C THR A 6 -12.99 -1.90 6.46
N VAL A 7 -13.74 -2.92 6.05
CA VAL A 7 -14.91 -2.71 5.20
C VAL A 7 -16.05 -2.18 6.06
N PRO A 8 -16.66 -1.03 5.70
CA PRO A 8 -17.77 -0.48 6.47
C PRO A 8 -18.96 -1.44 6.52
N VAL A 9 -19.68 -1.44 7.65
CA VAL A 9 -20.91 -2.20 7.82
C VAL A 9 -21.93 -1.78 6.74
N GLY A 10 -22.59 -2.74 6.13
CA GLY A 10 -23.58 -2.48 5.07
C GLY A 10 -22.99 -2.43 3.67
N THR A 11 -21.68 -2.59 3.51
CA THR A 11 -21.05 -2.66 2.20
C THR A 11 -21.35 -4.02 1.55
N THR A 12 -21.79 -4.01 0.29
CA THR A 12 -22.08 -5.25 -0.44
C THR A 12 -20.81 -5.91 -0.96
N GLU A 13 -20.88 -7.21 -1.25
CA GLU A 13 -19.77 -7.92 -1.88
C GLU A 13 -19.39 -7.33 -3.24
N GLU A 14 -20.38 -6.86 -3.99
CA GLU A 14 -20.15 -6.20 -5.29
C GLU A 14 -19.34 -4.92 -5.11
N GLN A 15 -19.67 -4.11 -4.09
CA GLN A 15 -18.93 -2.89 -3.78
C GLN A 15 -17.48 -3.19 -3.39
N VAL A 16 -17.26 -4.24 -2.59
CA VAL A 16 -15.89 -4.66 -2.22
C VAL A 16 -15.12 -5.10 -3.46
N THR A 17 -15.73 -5.91 -4.32
CA THR A 17 -15.09 -6.38 -5.56
C THR A 17 -14.72 -5.22 -6.47
N GLU A 18 -15.61 -4.24 -6.63
CA GLU A 18 -15.35 -3.06 -7.43
C GLU A 18 -14.20 -2.22 -6.86
N MET A 19 -14.19 -2.01 -5.54
CA MET A 19 -13.11 -1.27 -4.89
C MET A 19 -11.76 -1.98 -5.03
N ARG A 20 -11.74 -3.31 -4.91
CA ARG A 20 -10.52 -4.09 -5.15
C ARG A 20 -10.00 -3.93 -6.57
N ALA A 21 -10.91 -3.96 -7.55
CA ALA A 21 -10.54 -3.81 -8.96
C ALA A 21 -9.95 -2.42 -9.24
N ARG A 22 -10.56 -1.38 -8.70
CA ARG A 22 -10.09 0.00 -8.84
C ARG A 22 -8.75 0.21 -8.13
N GLU A 23 -8.59 -0.39 -6.96
CA GLU A 23 -7.32 -0.35 -6.23
C GLU A 23 -6.20 -1.02 -7.02
N ALA A 24 -6.47 -2.17 -7.65
CA ALA A 24 -5.49 -2.88 -8.46
C ALA A 24 -5.01 -2.03 -9.64
N VAL A 25 -5.91 -1.31 -10.30
CA VAL A 25 -5.56 -0.39 -11.39
C VAL A 25 -4.67 0.73 -10.88
N ARG A 26 -5.05 1.35 -9.76
CA ARG A 26 -4.27 2.46 -9.20
C ARG A 26 -2.90 2.01 -8.70
N ALA A 27 -2.83 0.84 -8.05
CA ALA A 27 -1.56 0.27 -7.61
C ALA A 27 -0.60 0.06 -8.79
N LYS A 28 -1.12 -0.43 -9.92
CA LYS A 28 -0.32 -0.60 -11.15
C LYS A 28 0.19 0.73 -11.68
N GLU A 29 -0.66 1.77 -11.68
CA GLU A 29 -0.24 3.11 -12.10
C GLU A 29 0.88 3.65 -11.21
N LEU A 30 0.74 3.50 -9.89
CA LEU A 30 1.77 3.92 -8.94
C LEU A 30 3.07 3.12 -9.11
N ALA A 31 2.97 1.85 -9.43
CA ALA A 31 4.14 1.01 -9.70
C ALA A 31 4.87 1.45 -10.96
N VAL A 32 4.14 1.71 -12.04
CA VAL A 32 4.72 2.23 -13.29
C VAL A 32 5.38 3.58 -13.07
N GLY A 33 4.78 4.44 -12.26
CA GLY A 33 5.33 5.75 -11.92
C GLY A 33 6.48 5.73 -10.91
N GLY A 34 6.82 4.56 -10.34
CA GLY A 34 7.92 4.41 -9.39
C GLY A 34 7.59 4.69 -7.93
N SER A 35 6.35 5.03 -7.62
CA SER A 35 5.94 5.32 -6.23
C SER A 35 5.70 4.06 -5.41
N LEU A 36 5.18 3.01 -6.03
CA LEU A 36 4.94 1.72 -5.38
C LEU A 36 5.98 0.70 -5.87
N LEU A 37 6.79 0.17 -4.95
CA LEU A 37 7.87 -0.75 -5.28
C LEU A 37 7.52 -2.21 -5.04
N ARG A 38 6.90 -2.53 -3.90
CA ARG A 38 6.57 -3.89 -3.50
C ARG A 38 5.29 -3.93 -2.68
N LEU A 39 4.57 -5.02 -2.80
CA LEU A 39 3.44 -5.37 -1.93
C LEU A 39 3.60 -6.78 -1.43
N TRP A 40 3.25 -7.01 -0.17
CA TRP A 40 3.25 -8.33 0.45
C TRP A 40 1.94 -8.56 1.19
N ARG A 41 1.57 -9.84 1.30
CA ARG A 41 0.46 -10.26 2.14
C ARG A 41 1.04 -10.97 3.36
N PRO A 42 1.04 -10.34 4.56
CA PRO A 42 1.49 -11.01 5.77
C PRO A 42 0.52 -12.13 6.14
N PRO A 43 0.91 -13.05 7.04
CA PRO A 43 -0.04 -14.01 7.59
C PRO A 43 -1.23 -13.28 8.22
N LEU A 44 -2.46 -13.74 7.91
CA LEU A 44 -3.68 -13.06 8.30
C LEU A 44 -4.53 -13.96 9.21
N ALA A 45 -5.16 -13.34 10.23
CA ALA A 45 -6.23 -13.96 10.98
C ALA A 45 -7.51 -13.97 10.14
N PRO A 46 -8.49 -14.86 10.42
CA PRO A 46 -9.77 -14.85 9.73
C PRO A 46 -10.43 -13.48 9.80
N GLY A 47 -10.91 -12.98 8.66
CA GLY A 47 -11.56 -11.67 8.56
C GLY A 47 -10.62 -10.47 8.54
N GLU A 48 -9.31 -10.68 8.69
CA GLU A 48 -8.33 -9.60 8.64
C GLU A 48 -7.98 -9.27 7.20
N TRP A 49 -7.89 -7.97 6.91
CA TRP A 49 -7.43 -7.47 5.62
C TRP A 49 -6.25 -6.52 5.85
N ARG A 50 -5.05 -7.01 5.63
CA ARG A 50 -3.81 -6.29 5.87
C ARG A 50 -2.85 -6.50 4.70
N THR A 51 -2.18 -5.45 4.30
CA THR A 51 -1.17 -5.47 3.26
C THR A 51 0.06 -4.72 3.74
N TRP A 52 1.24 -5.23 3.44
CA TRP A 52 2.48 -4.50 3.64
C TRP A 52 2.98 -3.98 2.30
N GLY A 53 3.39 -2.72 2.28
CA GLY A 53 3.87 -2.07 1.07
C GLY A 53 5.20 -1.35 1.28
N LEU A 54 5.99 -1.31 0.20
CA LEU A 54 7.19 -0.50 0.12
C LEU A 54 6.95 0.57 -0.94
N PHE A 55 7.03 1.82 -0.51
CA PHE A 55 6.82 2.99 -1.36
C PHE A 55 8.08 3.82 -1.43
N SER A 56 8.24 4.56 -2.52
CA SER A 56 9.29 5.57 -2.70
C SER A 56 8.65 6.93 -2.91
N ALA A 57 9.10 7.92 -2.16
CA ALA A 57 8.63 9.29 -2.27
C ALA A 57 9.75 10.24 -1.84
N ALA A 58 9.74 11.46 -2.38
CA ALA A 58 10.73 12.46 -2.03
C ALA A 58 10.55 12.98 -0.60
N ASP A 59 9.30 13.00 -0.12
CA ASP A 59 8.97 13.47 1.23
C ASP A 59 7.62 12.89 1.67
N ALA A 60 7.23 13.21 2.91
CA ALA A 60 5.97 12.73 3.49
C ALA A 60 4.74 13.27 2.72
N ALA A 61 4.80 14.47 2.20
CA ALA A 61 3.68 15.06 1.47
C ALA A 61 3.43 14.34 0.14
N GLU A 62 4.50 14.00 -0.58
CA GLU A 62 4.39 13.21 -1.82
C GLU A 62 3.85 11.82 -1.56
N LEU A 63 4.31 11.17 -0.49
CA LEU A 63 3.78 9.86 -0.09
C LEU A 63 2.29 9.95 0.25
N GLU A 64 1.87 10.94 1.02
CA GLU A 64 0.47 11.13 1.39
C GLU A 64 -0.40 11.35 0.14
N THR A 65 0.08 12.11 -0.84
CA THR A 65 -0.63 12.31 -2.10
C THR A 65 -0.83 10.97 -2.83
N ALA A 66 0.19 10.14 -2.89
CA ALA A 66 0.09 8.81 -3.50
C ALA A 66 -0.90 7.91 -2.77
N LEU A 67 -0.81 7.85 -1.44
CA LEU A 67 -1.70 7.02 -0.62
C LEU A 67 -3.15 7.48 -0.71
N ALA A 68 -3.39 8.79 -0.66
CA ALA A 68 -4.73 9.37 -0.75
C ALA A 68 -5.38 9.14 -2.12
N SER A 69 -4.58 8.91 -3.17
CA SER A 69 -5.08 8.63 -4.52
C SER A 69 -5.59 7.18 -4.68
N MET A 70 -5.32 6.31 -3.71
CA MET A 70 -5.73 4.91 -3.77
C MET A 70 -7.17 4.77 -3.30
N PRO A 71 -8.06 4.11 -4.07
CA PRO A 71 -9.48 3.99 -3.73
C PRO A 71 -9.74 3.38 -2.35
N LEU A 72 -8.98 2.37 -1.93
CA LEU A 72 -9.14 1.73 -0.63
C LEU A 72 -8.75 2.61 0.55
N ARG A 73 -8.11 3.76 0.32
CA ARG A 73 -7.73 4.68 1.39
C ARG A 73 -8.91 5.07 2.28
N ALA A 74 -10.11 5.16 1.71
CA ALA A 74 -11.33 5.48 2.45
C ALA A 74 -11.66 4.44 3.54
N TRP A 75 -11.20 3.20 3.37
CA TRP A 75 -11.45 2.09 4.30
C TRP A 75 -10.20 1.68 5.08
N ARG A 76 -9.10 2.41 4.93
CA ARG A 76 -7.79 1.93 5.32
C ARG A 76 -7.13 2.84 6.35
N LYS A 77 -6.45 2.22 7.30
CA LYS A 77 -5.51 2.89 8.18
C LYS A 77 -4.10 2.51 7.77
N ASP A 78 -3.29 3.50 7.46
CA ASP A 78 -1.91 3.33 7.03
C ASP A 78 -0.97 3.73 8.16
N THR A 79 0.00 2.85 8.45
CA THR A 79 1.09 3.15 9.38
C THR A 79 2.38 3.17 8.59
N VAL A 80 3.00 4.33 8.50
CA VAL A 80 4.21 4.57 7.72
C VAL A 80 5.44 4.48 8.63
N THR A 81 6.44 3.72 8.19
CA THR A 81 7.75 3.67 8.82
C THR A 81 8.78 4.13 7.80
N PRO A 82 9.41 5.30 8.00
CA PRO A 82 10.49 5.74 7.11
C PRO A 82 11.68 4.79 7.21
N LEU A 83 12.24 4.45 6.05
CA LEU A 83 13.39 3.55 5.95
C LEU A 83 14.56 4.26 5.30
N SER A 84 15.75 3.99 5.85
CA SER A 84 17.02 4.35 5.23
C SER A 84 17.76 3.09 4.84
N VAL A 85 18.59 3.19 3.81
CA VAL A 85 19.41 2.04 3.39
C VAL A 85 20.43 1.74 4.47
N HIS A 86 20.49 0.47 4.90
CA HIS A 86 21.49 0.02 5.86
C HIS A 86 22.85 -0.12 5.17
N PRO A 87 23.97 0.22 5.84
CA PRO A 87 25.32 0.10 5.24
C PRO A 87 25.65 -1.31 4.74
N ASN A 88 25.04 -2.34 5.33
CA ASN A 88 25.26 -3.74 4.96
C ASN A 88 24.17 -4.26 4.01
N ASP A 89 23.35 -3.40 3.43
CA ASP A 89 22.34 -3.83 2.47
C ASP A 89 23.02 -4.46 1.26
N PRO A 90 22.70 -5.73 0.92
CA PRO A 90 23.26 -6.39 -0.27
C PRO A 90 23.04 -5.60 -1.56
N GLY A 91 21.98 -4.84 -1.64
CA GLY A 91 21.66 -3.99 -2.79
C GLY A 91 22.72 -2.94 -3.09
N LEU A 92 23.50 -2.52 -2.10
CA LEU A 92 24.61 -1.58 -2.29
C LEU A 92 25.80 -2.18 -3.02
N ALA A 93 26.00 -3.48 -2.89
CA ALA A 93 27.14 -4.19 -3.47
C ALA A 93 27.06 -4.30 -5.00
N THR A 94 25.90 -4.05 -5.58
CA THR A 94 25.66 -4.14 -7.04
C THR A 94 25.84 -2.82 -7.78
N ARG A 95 26.19 -1.80 -7.06
CA ARG A 95 26.34 -0.44 -7.62
C ARG A 95 27.75 -0.14 -8.12
#